data_42f07a4ff17eb35945428e5a84da83bf
#
_entry.id   42f07a4ff17eb35945428e5a84da83bf
#
_cell.length_a   1.000
_cell.length_b   1.000
_cell.length_c   1.000
_cell.angle_alpha   90.00
_cell.angle_beta   90.00
_cell.angle_gamma   90.00
#
_symmetry.space_group_name_H-M   'P 1'
#
loop_
_entity.id
_entity.type
_entity.pdbx_description
1 polymer ?
#
loop_
_entity_poly.entity_id
_entity_poly.type
_entity_poly.pdbx_seq_one_letter_code
_entity_poly.pdbx_strand_id
1 'polypeptide(L)'
;GPTEGCPFSEREEVVEGTISYDSRRLSVDEAKKREVATFRFGVISDLVVAHQLERGERERLLREKSERQWEIPYSRRTRISPSTLALWARRYERSGRNLESLYPKGRADIGQSRVLDEEVAQLLLNLKKEFPKASVAGLIGELRKRRLIDPWVRVSGVTVYRFLKGQGVFNLPSEGVKDRRRFEAEFPNDLWQSDMMYGPTVKAEGRQRKTFLFAFLDDMSRLVPQAQFYLGEGLESYLDALRQALLKRGLPRRLYVDNGPSFRSQHLSQITASLGIALIHSTPYQPEGRGKCERFFRTVRQEFLSFWQGDTLDDLNPALHRWLEETYHRRLHSVTGQKPLERFASHLECLRPAPPNLEDFFRKRALRNVAKDRTVALQGRLYEAPLSLIGKKIALLY
;
A
#
# COMPACT_ATOMS: atom_id res chain seq x y z
N GLY A 1 22.25 61.75 -9.02
CA GLY A 1 21.70 61.45 -10.32
C GLY A 1 20.79 60.21 -10.26
N PRO A 2 19.84 60.06 -11.20
CA PRO A 2 18.52 59.54 -10.85
C PRO A 2 18.38 58.02 -10.95
N THR A 3 17.49 57.54 -10.14
CA THR A 3 16.93 56.18 -10.09
C THR A 3 16.00 55.96 -11.27
N GLU A 4 16.27 54.95 -12.09
CA GLU A 4 15.30 54.44 -13.08
C GLU A 4 14.60 53.20 -12.52
N GLY A 5 13.26 53.25 -12.59
CA GLY A 5 12.36 52.23 -12.11
C GLY A 5 12.28 51.07 -13.08
N CYS A 6 12.09 49.90 -12.48
CA CYS A 6 11.79 48.65 -13.14
C CYS A 6 10.30 48.59 -13.49
N PRO A 7 9.89 48.25 -14.73
CA PRO A 7 8.49 48.11 -15.08
C PRO A 7 7.90 46.80 -14.58
N PHE A 8 6.71 46.90 -14.05
CA PHE A 8 5.82 45.79 -13.71
C PHE A 8 5.60 44.91 -14.95
N SER A 9 5.96 43.65 -14.85
CA SER A 9 5.51 42.61 -15.79
C SER A 9 4.18 42.05 -15.31
N GLU A 10 3.23 42.17 -16.19
CA GLU A 10 1.89 41.58 -16.10
C GLU A 10 1.98 40.09 -15.77
N ARG A 11 1.28 39.69 -14.71
CA ARG A 11 1.05 38.27 -14.42
C ARG A 11 -0.05 37.80 -15.35
N GLU A 12 0.31 37.02 -16.34
CA GLU A 12 -0.65 36.15 -17.02
C GLU A 12 -1.25 35.19 -16.01
N GLU A 13 -2.52 35.38 -15.70
CA GLU A 13 -3.34 34.36 -15.00
C GLU A 13 -3.50 33.18 -15.96
N VAL A 14 -2.70 32.14 -15.73
CA VAL A 14 -2.96 30.83 -16.30
C VAL A 14 -4.19 30.28 -15.58
N VAL A 15 -5.34 30.43 -16.19
CA VAL A 15 -6.56 29.72 -15.83
C VAL A 15 -6.32 28.23 -16.13
N GLU A 16 -5.79 27.49 -15.17
CA GLU A 16 -5.81 26.04 -15.21
C GLU A 16 -7.27 25.57 -15.24
N GLY A 17 -7.72 25.21 -16.44
CA GLY A 17 -8.99 24.55 -16.63
C GLY A 17 -9.03 23.26 -15.86
N THR A 18 -9.71 23.26 -14.72
CA THR A 18 -10.08 22.08 -13.97
C THR A 18 -10.99 21.22 -14.84
N ILE A 19 -10.40 20.35 -15.66
CA ILE A 19 -11.14 19.29 -16.35
C ILE A 19 -11.60 18.32 -15.28
N SER A 20 -12.86 18.45 -14.88
CA SER A 20 -13.45 17.61 -13.83
C SER A 20 -13.35 16.14 -14.26
N TYR A 21 -13.01 15.30 -13.31
CA TYR A 21 -12.90 13.84 -13.48
C TYR A 21 -14.20 13.21 -14.00
N ASP A 22 -15.30 13.92 -13.88
CA ASP A 22 -16.63 13.54 -14.33
C ASP A 22 -16.80 13.67 -15.85
N SER A 23 -16.18 14.68 -16.49
CA SER A 23 -16.26 14.88 -17.94
C SER A 23 -15.53 13.78 -18.74
N ARG A 24 -14.42 13.22 -18.23
CA ARG A 24 -13.74 12.09 -18.87
C ARG A 24 -14.54 10.79 -18.75
N ARG A 25 -15.23 10.56 -17.64
CA ARG A 25 -16.09 9.39 -17.46
C ARG A 25 -17.34 9.48 -18.33
N LEU A 26 -17.93 10.66 -18.47
CA LEU A 26 -19.05 10.92 -19.35
C LEU A 26 -18.66 10.74 -20.82
N SER A 27 -17.51 11.23 -21.25
CA SER A 27 -17.02 11.09 -22.64
C SER A 27 -16.72 9.62 -23.01
N VAL A 28 -16.13 8.83 -22.10
CA VAL A 28 -15.85 7.40 -22.33
C VAL A 28 -17.16 6.60 -22.36
N ASP A 29 -18.16 6.95 -21.57
CA ASP A 29 -19.44 6.27 -21.55
C ASP A 29 -20.23 6.59 -22.83
N GLU A 30 -20.14 7.79 -23.35
CA GLU A 30 -20.81 8.22 -24.58
C GLU A 30 -20.18 7.60 -25.84
N ALA A 31 -18.84 7.49 -25.88
CA ALA A 31 -18.16 6.77 -26.94
C ALA A 31 -18.58 5.29 -27.00
N LYS A 32 -18.65 4.63 -25.84
CA LYS A 32 -19.16 3.23 -25.75
C LYS A 32 -20.60 3.10 -26.18
N LYS A 33 -21.47 4.04 -25.79
CA LYS A 33 -22.86 4.04 -26.23
C LYS A 33 -22.98 4.16 -27.73
N ARG A 34 -22.18 5.01 -28.36
CA ARG A 34 -22.13 5.19 -29.80
C ARG A 34 -21.65 3.93 -30.51
N GLU A 35 -20.57 3.31 -30.03
CA GLU A 35 -20.05 2.05 -30.58
C GLU A 35 -21.10 0.93 -30.54
N VAL A 36 -21.78 0.76 -29.40
CA VAL A 36 -22.88 -0.22 -29.29
C VAL A 36 -24.05 0.10 -30.25
N ALA A 37 -24.39 1.36 -30.41
CA ALA A 37 -25.46 1.77 -31.32
C ALA A 37 -25.08 1.53 -32.79
N THR A 38 -23.84 1.82 -33.17
CA THR A 38 -23.30 1.55 -34.52
C THR A 38 -23.32 0.05 -34.81
N PHE A 39 -22.88 -0.77 -33.88
CA PHE A 39 -23.00 -2.22 -33.98
C PHE A 39 -24.45 -2.67 -34.18
N ARG A 40 -25.38 -2.20 -33.34
CA ARG A 40 -26.81 -2.55 -33.44
C ARG A 40 -27.40 -2.14 -34.76
N PHE A 41 -27.06 -0.95 -35.25
CA PHE A 41 -27.49 -0.48 -36.56
C PHE A 41 -26.95 -1.38 -37.69
N GLY A 42 -25.65 -1.71 -37.67
CA GLY A 42 -25.07 -2.65 -38.67
C GLY A 42 -25.79 -3.97 -38.71
N VAL A 43 -26.21 -4.51 -37.56
CA VAL A 43 -26.94 -5.78 -37.50
C VAL A 43 -28.36 -5.66 -38.07
N ILE A 44 -29.06 -4.53 -37.89
CA ILE A 44 -30.45 -4.35 -38.35
C ILE A 44 -30.58 -3.58 -39.68
N SER A 45 -29.48 -3.18 -40.30
CA SER A 45 -29.48 -2.31 -41.47
C SER A 45 -30.37 -2.82 -42.58
N ASP A 46 -30.28 -4.11 -42.92
CA ASP A 46 -31.08 -4.77 -43.99
C ASP A 46 -32.57 -4.76 -43.68
N LEU A 47 -32.96 -4.72 -42.38
CA LEU A 47 -34.36 -4.67 -41.93
C LEU A 47 -35.01 -3.27 -42.03
N VAL A 48 -34.16 -2.20 -42.03
CA VAL A 48 -34.65 -0.82 -41.93
C VAL A 48 -34.29 0.06 -43.13
N VAL A 49 -33.35 -0.38 -44.00
CA VAL A 49 -32.96 0.33 -45.21
C VAL A 49 -33.74 -0.15 -46.45
N ALA A 50 -34.14 -1.40 -46.53
CA ALA A 50 -34.92 -1.95 -47.61
C ALA A 50 -36.32 -1.26 -47.68
N HIS A 51 -36.64 -0.64 -48.79
CA HIS A 51 -37.86 0.14 -48.94
C HIS A 51 -39.14 -0.68 -49.01
N GLN A 52 -39.10 -1.95 -49.35
CA GLN A 52 -40.23 -2.88 -49.32
C GLN A 52 -39.71 -4.28 -49.10
N LEU A 53 -39.92 -4.82 -47.94
CA LEU A 53 -39.74 -6.26 -47.70
C LEU A 53 -41.04 -7.00 -48.01
N GLU A 54 -40.96 -8.08 -48.79
CA GLU A 54 -42.11 -8.94 -49.07
C GLU A 54 -42.67 -9.61 -47.81
N ARG A 55 -43.94 -10.04 -47.89
CA ARG A 55 -44.62 -10.68 -46.77
C ARG A 55 -43.85 -11.99 -46.39
N GLY A 56 -43.33 -12.04 -45.13
CA GLY A 56 -42.53 -13.15 -44.59
C GLY A 56 -41.03 -12.99 -44.72
N GLU A 57 -40.55 -12.09 -45.56
CA GLU A 57 -39.09 -11.86 -45.75
C GLU A 57 -38.43 -11.28 -44.49
N ARG A 58 -39.14 -10.38 -43.80
CA ARG A 58 -38.70 -9.81 -42.52
C ARG A 58 -38.48 -10.91 -41.44
N GLU A 59 -39.39 -11.89 -41.38
CA GLU A 59 -39.24 -13.01 -40.42
C GLU A 59 -38.09 -13.93 -40.77
N ARG A 60 -37.88 -14.19 -42.07
CA ARG A 60 -36.74 -14.99 -42.54
C ARG A 60 -35.41 -14.31 -42.16
N LEU A 61 -35.27 -13.04 -42.44
CA LEU A 61 -34.07 -12.25 -42.07
C LEU A 61 -33.83 -12.23 -40.59
N LEU A 62 -34.88 -12.08 -39.76
CA LEU A 62 -34.77 -12.08 -38.29
C LEU A 62 -34.27 -13.46 -37.80
N ARG A 63 -34.71 -14.59 -38.37
CA ARG A 63 -34.22 -15.92 -38.01
C ARG A 63 -32.79 -16.13 -38.44
N GLU A 64 -32.44 -15.82 -39.66
CA GLU A 64 -31.08 -15.94 -40.22
C GLU A 64 -30.09 -15.14 -39.34
N LYS A 65 -30.39 -13.86 -39.03
CA LYS A 65 -29.53 -13.02 -38.19
C LYS A 65 -29.42 -13.52 -36.77
N SER A 66 -30.43 -14.22 -36.25
CA SER A 66 -30.39 -14.77 -34.87
C SER A 66 -29.52 -16.04 -34.77
N GLU A 67 -29.36 -16.78 -35.84
CA GLU A 67 -28.50 -17.96 -35.90
C GLU A 67 -27.04 -17.61 -36.08
N ARG A 68 -26.78 -16.41 -36.65
CA ARG A 68 -25.42 -15.93 -36.88
C ARG A 68 -24.72 -15.61 -35.57
N GLN A 69 -23.42 -15.88 -35.51
CA GLN A 69 -22.56 -15.41 -34.39
C GLN A 69 -22.11 -13.98 -34.66
N TRP A 70 -22.20 -13.15 -33.61
CA TRP A 70 -21.83 -11.74 -33.63
C TRP A 70 -20.80 -11.45 -32.56
N GLU A 71 -19.83 -10.62 -32.86
CA GLU A 71 -18.95 -10.01 -31.87
C GLU A 71 -19.64 -8.77 -31.27
N ILE A 72 -20.34 -8.97 -30.15
CA ILE A 72 -21.15 -7.92 -29.54
C ILE A 72 -20.27 -7.05 -28.63
N PRO A 73 -20.12 -5.74 -28.89
CA PRO A 73 -19.29 -4.88 -28.06
C PRO A 73 -19.69 -4.93 -26.58
N TYR A 74 -18.68 -5.10 -25.72
CA TYR A 74 -18.83 -5.15 -24.25
C TYR A 74 -19.72 -6.29 -23.72
N SER A 75 -19.93 -7.38 -24.49
CA SER A 75 -20.76 -8.51 -24.10
C SER A 75 -20.03 -9.83 -24.33
N ARG A 76 -20.29 -10.82 -23.47
CA ARG A 76 -19.86 -12.20 -23.69
C ARG A 76 -20.83 -13.03 -24.53
N ARG A 77 -21.98 -12.46 -24.90
CA ARG A 77 -22.97 -13.13 -25.73
C ARG A 77 -22.57 -13.03 -27.19
N THR A 78 -22.75 -14.10 -27.94
CA THR A 78 -22.43 -14.18 -29.36
C THR A 78 -23.70 -14.28 -30.24
N ARG A 79 -24.88 -14.44 -29.67
CA ARG A 79 -26.16 -14.55 -30.40
C ARG A 79 -27.17 -13.52 -29.93
N ILE A 80 -28.03 -13.09 -30.82
CA ILE A 80 -29.08 -12.09 -30.59
C ILE A 80 -30.42 -12.72 -30.96
N SER A 81 -31.39 -12.66 -30.05
CA SER A 81 -32.72 -13.22 -30.31
C SER A 81 -33.48 -12.43 -31.36
N PRO A 82 -34.38 -13.09 -32.14
CA PRO A 82 -35.23 -12.44 -33.15
C PRO A 82 -36.04 -11.29 -32.57
N SER A 83 -36.56 -11.46 -31.35
CA SER A 83 -37.32 -10.44 -30.63
C SER A 83 -36.49 -9.19 -30.32
N THR A 84 -35.20 -9.35 -30.00
CA THR A 84 -34.29 -8.25 -29.75
C THR A 84 -34.00 -7.49 -31.04
N LEU A 85 -33.74 -8.20 -32.14
CA LEU A 85 -33.53 -7.61 -33.47
C LEU A 85 -34.76 -6.81 -33.92
N ALA A 86 -35.95 -7.39 -33.80
CA ALA A 86 -37.19 -6.73 -34.13
C ALA A 86 -37.44 -5.47 -33.26
N LEU A 87 -37.08 -5.54 -31.95
CA LEU A 87 -37.19 -4.40 -31.06
C LEU A 87 -36.27 -3.25 -31.46
N TRP A 88 -35.01 -3.55 -31.85
CA TRP A 88 -34.06 -2.52 -32.31
C TRP A 88 -34.54 -1.87 -33.62
N ALA A 89 -34.97 -2.66 -34.59
CA ALA A 89 -35.51 -2.15 -35.87
C ALA A 89 -36.69 -1.21 -35.61
N ARG A 90 -37.66 -1.66 -34.81
CA ARG A 90 -38.87 -0.86 -34.47
C ARG A 90 -38.53 0.42 -33.73
N ARG A 91 -37.55 0.41 -32.83
CA ARG A 91 -37.08 1.63 -32.13
C ARG A 91 -36.44 2.62 -33.10
N TYR A 92 -35.59 2.14 -33.98
CA TYR A 92 -34.92 2.98 -34.98
C TYR A 92 -35.93 3.60 -35.96
N GLU A 93 -36.87 2.82 -36.47
CA GLU A 93 -37.94 3.31 -37.34
C GLU A 93 -38.83 4.37 -36.66
N ARG A 94 -39.25 4.12 -35.40
CA ARG A 94 -40.11 5.04 -34.63
C ARG A 94 -39.42 6.33 -34.20
N SER A 95 -38.11 6.35 -34.12
CA SER A 95 -37.36 7.54 -33.74
C SER A 95 -37.03 8.47 -34.89
N GLY A 96 -37.62 8.23 -36.08
CA GLY A 96 -37.25 8.98 -37.29
C GLY A 96 -35.85 8.64 -37.81
N ARG A 97 -35.42 7.37 -37.60
CA ARG A 97 -34.10 6.86 -38.01
C ARG A 97 -32.92 7.49 -37.27
N ASN A 98 -33.10 7.84 -36.00
CA ASN A 98 -32.03 8.39 -35.15
C ASN A 98 -31.22 7.26 -34.52
N LEU A 99 -29.89 7.31 -34.70
CA LEU A 99 -28.94 6.32 -34.15
C LEU A 99 -28.97 6.27 -32.61
N GLU A 100 -29.21 7.39 -31.94
CA GLU A 100 -29.27 7.46 -30.49
C GLU A 100 -30.38 6.59 -29.87
N SER A 101 -31.46 6.29 -30.65
CA SER A 101 -32.51 5.37 -30.24
C SER A 101 -32.02 3.95 -29.97
N LEU A 102 -30.84 3.60 -30.53
CA LEU A 102 -30.16 2.33 -30.33
C LEU A 102 -29.14 2.34 -29.20
N TYR A 103 -28.96 3.45 -28.48
CA TYR A 103 -28.10 3.48 -27.29
C TYR A 103 -28.54 2.45 -26.25
N PRO A 104 -27.61 1.81 -25.55
CA PRO A 104 -27.96 0.94 -24.43
C PRO A 104 -28.64 1.78 -23.35
N LYS A 105 -29.87 1.42 -22.99
CA LYS A 105 -30.54 2.06 -21.85
C LYS A 105 -29.86 1.60 -20.55
N GLY A 106 -29.38 2.53 -19.75
CA GLY A 106 -29.01 2.26 -18.36
C GLY A 106 -30.21 1.73 -17.57
N ARG A 107 -29.95 1.00 -16.50
CA ARG A 107 -31.00 0.65 -15.55
C ARG A 107 -31.53 1.92 -14.89
N ALA A 108 -32.84 2.10 -14.87
CA ALA A 108 -33.49 3.26 -14.24
C ALA A 108 -33.35 3.27 -12.70
N ASP A 109 -32.95 2.13 -12.11
CA ASP A 109 -32.80 1.93 -10.69
C ASP A 109 -31.29 2.01 -10.22
N ILE A 110 -30.40 2.55 -11.09
CA ILE A 110 -29.00 2.78 -10.69
C ILE A 110 -28.97 3.86 -9.61
N GLY A 111 -28.51 3.48 -8.41
CA GLY A 111 -28.41 4.38 -7.26
C GLY A 111 -29.62 4.34 -6.32
N GLN A 112 -30.73 3.70 -6.69
CA GLN A 112 -31.86 3.45 -5.80
C GLN A 112 -31.74 2.05 -5.19
N SER A 113 -31.85 1.97 -3.88
CA SER A 113 -31.89 0.69 -3.18
C SER A 113 -33.34 0.30 -2.97
N ARG A 114 -33.78 -0.83 -3.53
CA ARG A 114 -35.13 -1.39 -3.29
C ARG A 114 -35.34 -1.92 -1.86
N VAL A 115 -34.26 -1.97 -1.07
CA VAL A 115 -34.22 -2.59 0.27
C VAL A 115 -33.99 -1.56 1.37
N LEU A 116 -33.50 -0.37 1.04
CA LEU A 116 -33.33 0.73 1.99
C LEU A 116 -34.50 1.69 1.81
N ASP A 117 -35.27 1.83 2.87
CA ASP A 117 -36.27 2.87 3.00
C ASP A 117 -35.63 4.26 2.87
N GLU A 118 -36.32 5.21 2.29
CA GLU A 118 -35.81 6.55 1.99
C GLU A 118 -35.38 7.29 3.26
N GLU A 119 -36.11 7.07 4.37
CA GLU A 119 -35.73 7.62 5.68
C GLU A 119 -34.39 7.06 6.17
N VAL A 120 -34.22 5.74 6.10
CA VAL A 120 -32.94 5.07 6.49
C VAL A 120 -31.82 5.49 5.59
N ALA A 121 -32.07 5.68 4.30
CA ALA A 121 -31.08 6.15 3.34
C ALA A 121 -30.59 7.57 3.69
N GLN A 122 -31.50 8.47 4.03
CA GLN A 122 -31.16 9.84 4.43
C GLN A 122 -30.39 9.89 5.77
N LEU A 123 -30.81 9.08 6.75
CA LEU A 123 -30.12 8.95 8.03
C LEU A 123 -28.67 8.45 7.84
N LEU A 124 -28.45 7.47 6.95
CA LEU A 124 -27.11 6.98 6.61
C LEU A 124 -26.24 8.05 5.97
N LEU A 125 -26.80 8.87 5.09
CA LEU A 125 -26.08 10.00 4.46
C LEU A 125 -25.68 11.05 5.51
N ASN A 126 -26.59 11.40 6.41
CA ASN A 126 -26.34 12.37 7.48
C ASN A 126 -25.26 11.85 8.45
N LEU A 127 -25.36 10.60 8.89
CA LEU A 127 -24.35 9.98 9.74
C LEU A 127 -23.00 9.87 9.03
N LYS A 128 -22.96 9.61 7.73
CA LYS A 128 -21.71 9.56 6.99
C LYS A 128 -21.07 10.94 6.84
N LYS A 129 -21.85 12.01 6.76
CA LYS A 129 -21.37 13.39 6.81
C LYS A 129 -20.84 13.76 8.19
N GLU A 130 -21.55 13.35 9.26
CA GLU A 130 -21.14 13.57 10.66
C GLU A 130 -19.86 12.79 10.99
N PHE A 131 -19.76 11.54 10.51
CA PHE A 131 -18.62 10.64 10.74
C PHE A 131 -17.97 10.18 9.42
N PRO A 132 -17.21 11.03 8.72
CA PRO A 132 -16.66 10.71 7.40
C PRO A 132 -15.75 9.46 7.38
N LYS A 133 -15.07 9.18 8.48
CA LYS A 133 -14.13 8.04 8.63
C LYS A 133 -14.81 6.75 9.12
N ALA A 134 -16.10 6.79 9.50
CA ALA A 134 -16.78 5.63 10.02
C ALA A 134 -16.94 4.53 8.97
N SER A 135 -16.71 3.28 9.38
CA SER A 135 -17.00 2.10 8.56
C SER A 135 -18.50 1.90 8.39
N VAL A 136 -18.91 1.17 7.35
CA VAL A 136 -20.33 0.83 7.14
C VAL A 136 -20.92 0.10 8.34
N ALA A 137 -20.18 -0.81 8.95
CA ALA A 137 -20.61 -1.52 10.16
C ALA A 137 -20.77 -0.54 11.34
N GLY A 138 -19.86 0.43 11.48
CA GLY A 138 -19.96 1.49 12.49
C GLY A 138 -21.21 2.37 12.31
N LEU A 139 -21.52 2.77 11.07
CA LEU A 139 -22.70 3.56 10.76
C LEU A 139 -24.00 2.80 11.09
N ILE A 140 -24.07 1.52 10.74
CA ILE A 140 -25.24 0.67 11.10
C ILE A 140 -25.34 0.51 12.63
N GLY A 141 -24.21 0.33 13.31
CA GLY A 141 -24.16 0.26 14.78
C GLY A 141 -24.66 1.56 15.43
N GLU A 142 -24.25 2.71 14.90
CA GLU A 142 -24.66 4.02 15.41
C GLU A 142 -26.15 4.30 15.18
N LEU A 143 -26.72 3.92 14.01
CA LEU A 143 -28.16 3.99 13.77
C LEU A 143 -28.96 3.20 14.80
N ARG A 144 -28.50 2.00 15.15
CA ARG A 144 -29.15 1.16 16.18
C ARG A 144 -29.00 1.73 17.58
N LYS A 145 -27.80 2.22 17.92
CA LYS A 145 -27.48 2.81 19.23
C LYS A 145 -28.33 4.05 19.50
N ARG A 146 -28.49 4.92 18.48
CA ARG A 146 -29.33 6.11 18.55
C ARG A 146 -30.84 5.82 18.39
N ARG A 147 -31.23 4.53 18.24
CA ARG A 147 -32.60 4.09 17.98
C ARG A 147 -33.27 4.81 16.78
N LEU A 148 -32.48 5.12 15.76
CA LEU A 148 -32.96 5.79 14.55
C LEU A 148 -33.54 4.80 13.53
N ILE A 149 -33.37 3.52 13.73
CA ILE A 149 -34.00 2.44 12.95
C ILE A 149 -34.61 1.43 13.91
N ASP A 150 -35.76 0.88 13.49
CA ASP A 150 -36.42 -0.16 14.24
C ASP A 150 -35.53 -1.42 14.37
N PRO A 151 -35.46 -2.08 15.54
CA PRO A 151 -34.67 -3.30 15.75
C PRO A 151 -34.93 -4.41 14.72
N TRP A 152 -36.15 -4.45 14.18
CA TRP A 152 -36.61 -5.46 13.20
C TRP A 152 -36.11 -5.18 11.77
N VAL A 153 -35.65 -3.96 11.47
CA VAL A 153 -35.16 -3.60 10.14
C VAL A 153 -33.79 -4.26 9.88
N ARG A 154 -33.77 -5.19 8.94
CA ARG A 154 -32.53 -5.88 8.50
C ARG A 154 -31.80 -5.02 7.47
N VAL A 155 -30.82 -4.25 7.93
CA VAL A 155 -29.95 -3.46 7.06
C VAL A 155 -28.69 -4.27 6.75
N SER A 156 -28.53 -4.69 5.50
CA SER A 156 -27.32 -5.39 5.04
C SER A 156 -26.17 -4.40 4.83
N GLY A 157 -25.00 -4.69 5.38
CA GLY A 157 -23.79 -3.87 5.17
C GLY A 157 -23.40 -3.74 3.69
N VAL A 158 -23.65 -4.78 2.88
CA VAL A 158 -23.39 -4.74 1.42
C VAL A 158 -24.34 -3.76 0.72
N THR A 159 -25.61 -3.73 1.11
CA THR A 159 -26.61 -2.80 0.56
C THR A 159 -26.25 -1.36 0.90
N VAL A 160 -25.90 -1.09 2.18
CA VAL A 160 -25.46 0.23 2.63
C VAL A 160 -24.19 0.67 1.90
N TYR A 161 -23.21 -0.22 1.76
CA TYR A 161 -21.99 0.09 1.01
C TYR A 161 -22.28 0.48 -0.45
N ARG A 162 -23.11 -0.31 -1.15
CA ARG A 162 -23.48 -0.03 -2.55
C ARG A 162 -24.25 1.29 -2.67
N PHE A 163 -25.16 1.55 -1.74
CA PHE A 163 -25.91 2.81 -1.68
C PHE A 163 -24.97 4.00 -1.49
N LEU A 164 -24.15 4.01 -0.43
CA LEU A 164 -23.21 5.10 -0.14
C LEU A 164 -22.20 5.30 -1.28
N LYS A 165 -21.75 4.20 -1.92
CA LYS A 165 -20.86 4.27 -3.09
C LYS A 165 -21.56 4.92 -4.30
N GLY A 166 -22.83 4.57 -4.54
CA GLY A 166 -23.65 5.17 -5.60
C GLY A 166 -23.89 6.67 -5.40
N GLN A 167 -23.97 7.10 -4.14
CA GLN A 167 -24.11 8.52 -3.77
C GLN A 167 -22.76 9.29 -3.78
N GLY A 168 -21.64 8.63 -4.15
CA GLY A 168 -20.35 9.28 -4.22
C GLY A 168 -19.74 9.66 -2.84
N VAL A 169 -20.35 9.27 -1.74
CA VAL A 169 -20.00 9.73 -0.38
C VAL A 169 -18.64 9.19 0.10
N PHE A 170 -18.11 8.15 -0.55
CA PHE A 170 -16.76 7.66 -0.30
C PHE A 170 -15.66 8.48 -1.03
N ASN A 171 -16.09 9.34 -1.96
CA ASN A 171 -15.20 10.23 -2.72
C ASN A 171 -15.15 11.65 -2.13
N LEU A 172 -15.61 11.84 -0.89
CA LEU A 172 -15.36 13.10 -0.20
C LEU A 172 -13.84 13.25 -0.08
N PRO A 173 -13.25 14.35 -0.54
CA PRO A 173 -11.83 14.60 -0.36
C PRO A 173 -11.57 14.54 1.14
N SER A 174 -10.78 13.56 1.58
CA SER A 174 -10.13 13.64 2.88
C SER A 174 -9.35 14.95 2.86
N GLU A 175 -9.53 15.78 3.87
CA GLU A 175 -8.83 17.05 4.05
C GLU A 175 -7.38 16.95 3.55
N GLY A 176 -7.06 17.70 2.50
CA GLY A 176 -5.78 17.72 1.83
C GLY A 176 -5.50 16.43 1.04
N VAL A 177 -5.43 16.55 -0.28
CA VAL A 177 -4.75 15.54 -1.09
C VAL A 177 -3.34 15.44 -0.53
N LYS A 178 -3.11 14.48 0.39
CA LYS A 178 -1.75 14.16 0.83
C LYS A 178 -1.00 13.76 -0.43
N ASP A 179 0.00 14.54 -0.78
CA ASP A 179 0.90 14.24 -1.88
C ASP A 179 1.53 12.86 -1.63
N ARG A 180 0.94 11.84 -2.24
CA ARG A 180 1.38 10.44 -2.14
C ARG A 180 2.50 10.17 -3.14
N ARG A 181 3.43 11.11 -3.25
CA ARG A 181 4.60 10.88 -4.07
C ARG A 181 5.28 9.61 -3.58
N ARG A 182 5.59 8.77 -4.52
CA ARG A 182 6.36 7.55 -4.29
C ARG A 182 7.76 7.97 -3.85
N PHE A 183 7.97 8.07 -2.52
CA PHE A 183 9.29 8.34 -1.99
C PHE A 183 10.24 7.18 -2.31
N GLU A 184 11.39 7.49 -2.84
CA GLU A 184 12.50 6.56 -3.03
C GLU A 184 13.80 7.34 -2.77
N ALA A 185 14.68 6.75 -1.95
CA ALA A 185 16.00 7.32 -1.70
C ALA A 185 16.82 7.36 -2.99
N GLU A 186 17.67 8.36 -3.13
CA GLU A 186 18.45 8.58 -4.35
C GLU A 186 19.65 7.61 -4.43
N PHE A 187 20.33 7.37 -3.30
CA PHE A 187 21.51 6.53 -3.23
C PHE A 187 21.34 5.36 -2.26
N PRO A 188 22.09 4.25 -2.44
CA PRO A 188 22.13 3.17 -1.47
C PRO A 188 22.65 3.69 -0.12
N ASN A 189 22.16 3.13 0.96
CA ASN A 189 22.42 3.56 2.33
C ASN A 189 21.97 4.99 2.69
N ASP A 190 21.23 5.68 1.84
CA ASP A 190 20.59 6.94 2.23
C ASP A 190 19.50 6.74 3.27
N LEU A 191 18.74 5.66 3.12
CA LEU A 191 17.67 5.30 4.03
C LEU A 191 17.53 3.78 4.12
N TRP A 192 17.68 3.25 5.32
CA TRP A 192 17.22 1.90 5.63
C TRP A 192 15.88 1.94 6.34
N GLN A 193 14.98 1.06 5.93
CA GLN A 193 13.75 0.76 6.67
C GLN A 193 13.98 -0.51 7.47
N SER A 194 13.56 -0.52 8.72
CA SER A 194 13.63 -1.69 9.57
C SER A 194 12.29 -1.98 10.23
N ASP A 195 11.95 -3.24 10.28
CA ASP A 195 10.72 -3.73 10.89
C ASP A 195 10.89 -5.17 11.37
N MET A 196 9.91 -5.68 12.11
CA MET A 196 9.89 -7.02 12.66
C MET A 196 8.63 -7.78 12.21
N MET A 197 8.78 -9.07 11.92
CA MET A 197 7.62 -9.95 11.72
C MET A 197 7.74 -11.22 12.56
N TYR A 198 6.60 -11.81 12.91
CA TYR A 198 6.54 -13.14 13.50
C TYR A 198 6.95 -14.20 12.47
N GLY A 199 7.90 -15.06 12.86
CA GLY A 199 8.39 -16.18 12.09
C GLY A 199 7.72 -17.52 12.44
N PRO A 200 8.25 -18.64 11.91
CA PRO A 200 7.78 -19.96 12.24
C PRO A 200 8.13 -20.31 13.69
N THR A 201 7.47 -21.33 14.20
CA THR A 201 7.84 -21.96 15.47
C THR A 201 8.97 -22.98 15.22
N VAL A 202 9.99 -22.94 16.05
CA VAL A 202 11.16 -23.84 15.98
C VAL A 202 11.38 -24.57 17.29
N LYS A 203 12.09 -25.67 17.23
CA LYS A 203 12.59 -26.38 18.43
C LYS A 203 13.82 -25.64 18.96
N ALA A 204 13.76 -25.23 20.22
CA ALA A 204 14.88 -24.66 20.94
C ALA A 204 14.80 -25.09 22.40
N GLU A 205 15.91 -25.53 22.97
CA GLU A 205 15.99 -26.01 24.38
C GLU A 205 14.93 -27.06 24.72
N GLY A 206 14.68 -28.00 23.80
CA GLY A 206 13.68 -29.06 23.95
C GLY A 206 12.21 -28.61 23.90
N ARG A 207 11.91 -27.37 23.56
CA ARG A 207 10.56 -26.80 23.51
C ARG A 207 10.30 -26.10 22.16
N GLN A 208 9.02 -25.95 21.83
CA GLN A 208 8.61 -25.16 20.69
C GLN A 208 8.62 -23.67 21.06
N ARG A 209 9.40 -22.89 20.35
CA ARG A 209 9.57 -21.44 20.55
C ARG A 209 9.18 -20.67 19.30
N LYS A 210 8.44 -19.60 19.47
CA LYS A 210 8.17 -18.64 18.37
C LYS A 210 9.45 -17.91 18.00
N THR A 211 9.61 -17.60 16.71
CA THR A 211 10.71 -16.78 16.22
C THR A 211 10.25 -15.41 15.76
N PHE A 212 11.17 -14.46 15.74
CA PHE A 212 10.96 -13.08 15.37
C PHE A 212 12.01 -12.70 14.33
N LEU A 213 11.58 -12.32 13.13
CA LEU A 213 12.48 -11.87 12.07
C LEU A 213 12.66 -10.37 12.17
N PHE A 214 13.87 -9.91 12.44
CA PHE A 214 14.26 -8.52 12.21
C PHE A 214 14.89 -8.40 10.83
N ALA A 215 14.50 -7.37 10.08
CA ALA A 215 15.03 -7.12 8.76
C ALA A 215 15.31 -5.62 8.55
N PHE A 216 16.35 -5.37 7.79
CA PHE A 216 16.72 -4.04 7.28
C PHE A 216 16.61 -4.07 5.77
N LEU A 217 15.96 -3.08 5.20
CA LEU A 217 15.75 -2.95 3.75
C LEU A 217 16.29 -1.60 3.28
N ASP A 218 17.21 -1.62 2.35
CA ASP A 218 17.68 -0.40 1.68
C ASP A 218 16.57 0.16 0.77
N ASP A 219 16.22 1.41 1.00
CA ASP A 219 15.07 2.05 0.36
C ASP A 219 15.26 2.22 -1.14
N MET A 220 16.47 2.53 -1.59
CA MET A 220 16.79 2.73 -3.00
C MET A 220 16.87 1.39 -3.75
N SER A 221 17.73 0.50 -3.33
CA SER A 221 18.05 -0.72 -4.07
C SER A 221 17.09 -1.88 -3.83
N ARG A 222 16.36 -1.88 -2.71
CA ARG A 222 15.60 -3.03 -2.17
C ARG A 222 16.50 -4.18 -1.70
N LEU A 223 17.80 -3.97 -1.61
CA LEU A 223 18.71 -4.93 -0.99
C LEU A 223 18.37 -5.04 0.50
N VAL A 224 18.53 -6.23 1.05
CA VAL A 224 18.36 -6.51 2.48
C VAL A 224 19.73 -6.60 3.12
N PRO A 225 20.25 -5.55 3.81
CA PRO A 225 21.52 -5.57 4.51
C PRO A 225 21.63 -6.72 5.48
N GLN A 226 20.58 -6.98 6.23
CA GLN A 226 20.46 -8.13 7.13
C GLN A 226 18.99 -8.48 7.34
N ALA A 227 18.73 -9.78 7.41
CA ALA A 227 17.50 -10.34 7.98
C ALA A 227 17.87 -11.59 8.76
N GLN A 228 17.37 -11.70 9.99
CA GLN A 228 17.70 -12.82 10.87
C GLN A 228 16.58 -13.11 11.86
N PHE A 229 16.32 -14.38 12.08
CA PHE A 229 15.37 -14.85 13.09
C PHE A 229 16.03 -14.97 14.45
N TYR A 230 15.28 -14.61 15.49
CA TYR A 230 15.67 -14.68 16.89
C TYR A 230 14.57 -15.34 17.71
N LEU A 231 14.91 -15.86 18.89
CA LEU A 231 13.95 -16.40 19.85
C LEU A 231 13.31 -15.32 20.74
N GLY A 232 13.76 -14.09 20.65
CA GLY A 232 13.26 -12.94 21.40
C GLY A 232 12.99 -11.73 20.51
N GLU A 233 11.95 -10.98 20.84
CA GLU A 233 11.58 -9.72 20.17
C GLU A 233 12.22 -8.47 20.80
N GLY A 234 13.14 -8.68 21.74
CA GLY A 234 13.72 -7.60 22.53
C GLY A 234 14.77 -6.77 21.78
N LEU A 235 15.17 -5.68 22.44
CA LEU A 235 16.19 -4.76 21.93
C LEU A 235 17.51 -5.46 21.61
N GLU A 236 17.91 -6.46 22.38
CA GLU A 236 19.20 -7.15 22.19
C GLU A 236 19.24 -7.89 20.85
N SER A 237 18.16 -8.58 20.47
CA SER A 237 18.04 -9.23 19.17
C SER A 237 18.07 -8.20 18.02
N TYR A 238 17.40 -7.08 18.20
CA TYR A 238 17.41 -5.99 17.23
C TYR A 238 18.79 -5.38 17.04
N LEU A 239 19.49 -5.08 18.15
CA LEU A 239 20.83 -4.50 18.11
C LEU A 239 21.85 -5.46 17.48
N ASP A 240 21.76 -6.76 17.75
CA ASP A 240 22.61 -7.74 17.08
C ASP A 240 22.37 -7.76 15.57
N ALA A 241 21.10 -7.78 15.14
CA ALA A 241 20.76 -7.71 13.72
C ALA A 241 21.24 -6.39 13.06
N LEU A 242 21.11 -5.26 13.76
CA LEU A 242 21.63 -3.96 13.28
C LEU A 242 23.14 -3.99 13.13
N ARG A 243 23.86 -4.47 14.14
CA ARG A 243 25.31 -4.60 14.12
C ARG A 243 25.79 -5.42 12.92
N GLN A 244 25.18 -6.56 12.68
CA GLN A 244 25.48 -7.41 11.52
C GLN A 244 25.17 -6.69 10.19
N ALA A 245 24.06 -5.94 10.10
CA ALA A 245 23.72 -5.16 8.92
C ALA A 245 24.81 -4.11 8.61
N LEU A 246 25.23 -3.37 9.65
CA LEU A 246 26.26 -2.33 9.52
C LEU A 246 27.62 -2.90 9.09
N LEU A 247 28.00 -4.04 9.66
CA LEU A 247 29.26 -4.73 9.26
C LEU A 247 29.23 -5.19 7.80
N LYS A 248 28.09 -5.70 7.33
CA LYS A 248 27.96 -6.24 5.97
C LYS A 248 27.88 -5.16 4.89
N ARG A 249 27.17 -4.06 5.15
CA ARG A 249 26.77 -3.10 4.09
C ARG A 249 27.11 -1.64 4.41
N GLY A 250 27.82 -1.38 5.52
CA GLY A 250 28.20 -0.04 5.94
C GLY A 250 27.09 0.70 6.68
N LEU A 251 27.30 1.99 6.92
CA LEU A 251 26.42 2.84 7.71
C LEU A 251 25.38 3.54 6.84
N PRO A 252 24.07 3.41 7.11
CA PRO A 252 23.06 4.24 6.46
C PRO A 252 23.15 5.68 6.97
N ARG A 253 22.66 6.64 6.19
CA ARG A 253 22.48 8.02 6.64
C ARG A 253 21.27 8.15 7.57
N ARG A 254 20.22 7.41 7.27
CA ARG A 254 18.94 7.42 8.00
C ARG A 254 18.45 6.00 8.24
N LEU A 255 17.91 5.77 9.42
CA LEU A 255 17.28 4.50 9.80
C LEU A 255 15.82 4.79 10.20
N TYR A 256 14.89 4.29 9.41
CA TYR A 256 13.46 4.43 9.65
C TYR A 256 12.91 3.19 10.36
N VAL A 257 12.31 3.40 11.52
CA VAL A 257 11.79 2.35 12.40
C VAL A 257 10.34 2.68 12.82
N ASP A 258 9.66 1.67 13.36
CA ASP A 258 8.36 1.90 13.96
C ASP A 258 8.46 2.50 15.38
N ASN A 259 7.29 2.69 16.01
CA ASN A 259 7.20 3.20 17.38
C ASN A 259 7.17 2.08 18.45
N GLY A 260 7.54 0.85 18.12
CA GLY A 260 7.59 -0.26 19.07
C GLY A 260 8.57 -0.01 20.23
N PRO A 261 8.39 -0.68 21.37
CA PRO A 261 9.23 -0.47 22.56
C PRO A 261 10.73 -0.66 22.31
N SER A 262 11.10 -1.66 21.51
CA SER A 262 12.50 -1.93 21.15
C SER A 262 13.15 -0.78 20.37
N PHE A 263 12.38 -0.07 19.55
CA PHE A 263 12.86 1.02 18.70
C PHE A 263 12.90 2.39 19.40
N ARG A 264 12.16 2.55 20.53
CA ARG A 264 12.21 3.77 21.37
C ARG A 264 13.29 3.75 22.42
N SER A 265 14.19 2.79 22.39
CA SER A 265 15.26 2.64 23.35
C SER A 265 16.26 3.80 23.27
N GLN A 266 16.59 4.37 24.44
CA GLN A 266 17.64 5.37 24.55
C GLN A 266 19.00 4.80 24.07
N HIS A 267 19.27 3.53 24.29
CA HIS A 267 20.48 2.87 23.86
C HIS A 267 20.60 2.84 22.32
N LEU A 268 19.52 2.49 21.61
CA LEU A 268 19.48 2.58 20.15
C LEU A 268 19.72 4.00 19.64
N SER A 269 19.08 4.99 20.28
CA SER A 269 19.27 6.40 19.91
C SER A 269 20.71 6.87 20.14
N GLN A 270 21.38 6.41 21.19
CA GLN A 270 22.78 6.72 21.44
C GLN A 270 23.71 6.08 20.40
N ILE A 271 23.50 4.79 20.07
CA ILE A 271 24.27 4.08 19.05
C ILE A 271 24.16 4.81 17.70
N THR A 272 22.94 5.05 17.26
CA THR A 272 22.70 5.68 15.94
C THR A 272 23.27 7.09 15.89
N ALA A 273 23.09 7.91 16.93
CA ALA A 273 23.67 9.25 17.00
C ALA A 273 25.21 9.24 16.97
N SER A 274 25.82 8.32 17.72
CA SER A 274 27.30 8.19 17.76
C SER A 274 27.89 7.74 16.42
N LEU A 275 27.16 6.96 15.63
CA LEU A 275 27.54 6.53 14.28
C LEU A 275 27.13 7.53 13.19
N GLY A 276 26.51 8.66 13.55
CA GLY A 276 26.02 9.66 12.60
C GLY A 276 24.91 9.12 11.71
N ILE A 277 24.01 8.30 12.29
CA ILE A 277 22.81 7.76 11.65
C ILE A 277 21.58 8.49 12.23
N ALA A 278 20.82 9.17 11.38
CA ALA A 278 19.60 9.81 11.81
C ALA A 278 18.49 8.77 12.04
N LEU A 279 18.09 8.57 13.29
CA LEU A 279 16.99 7.67 13.65
C LEU A 279 15.64 8.39 13.44
N ILE A 280 14.79 7.82 12.58
CA ILE A 280 13.48 8.37 12.23
C ILE A 280 12.40 7.39 12.67
N HIS A 281 11.50 7.85 13.51
CA HIS A 281 10.34 7.06 13.93
C HIS A 281 9.14 7.34 13.03
N SER A 282 8.39 6.29 12.70
CA SER A 282 7.15 6.43 11.92
C SER A 282 6.15 7.32 12.65
N THR A 283 5.47 8.19 11.92
CA THR A 283 4.35 8.96 12.50
C THR A 283 3.19 8.00 12.78
N PRO A 284 2.59 8.03 13.98
CA PRO A 284 1.42 7.21 14.28
C PRO A 284 0.32 7.40 13.22
N TYR A 285 -0.31 6.30 12.82
CA TYR A 285 -1.39 6.25 11.83
C TYR A 285 -1.01 6.66 10.39
N GLN A 286 0.28 6.71 10.04
CA GLN A 286 0.76 6.91 8.67
C GLN A 286 1.54 5.68 8.18
N PRO A 287 0.88 4.66 7.60
CA PRO A 287 1.52 3.41 7.18
C PRO A 287 2.36 3.56 5.90
N GLU A 288 2.32 4.72 5.26
CA GLU A 288 2.87 4.92 3.91
C GLU A 288 4.39 4.69 3.82
N GLY A 289 5.14 4.93 4.90
CA GLY A 289 6.59 4.69 4.96
C GLY A 289 6.99 3.20 5.09
N ARG A 290 6.08 2.29 5.45
CA ARG A 290 6.39 0.88 5.81
C ARG A 290 6.07 -0.14 4.73
N GLY A 291 5.35 0.26 3.70
CA GLY A 291 4.86 -0.64 2.65
C GLY A 291 5.95 -1.44 1.92
N LYS A 292 7.21 -1.01 1.97
CA LYS A 292 8.35 -1.71 1.36
C LYS A 292 8.78 -2.91 2.21
N CYS A 293 8.93 -2.73 3.53
CA CYS A 293 9.21 -3.83 4.47
C CYS A 293 8.06 -4.83 4.53
N GLU A 294 6.81 -4.36 4.57
CA GLU A 294 5.64 -5.24 4.55
C GLU A 294 5.61 -6.12 3.29
N ARG A 295 5.96 -5.55 2.13
CA ARG A 295 6.08 -6.31 0.88
C ARG A 295 7.22 -7.32 0.94
N PHE A 296 8.37 -6.95 1.51
CA PHE A 296 9.47 -7.87 1.72
C PHE A 296 9.05 -9.02 2.64
N PHE A 297 8.41 -8.77 3.76
CA PHE A 297 7.92 -9.81 4.67
C PHE A 297 6.88 -10.74 4.01
N ARG A 298 6.00 -10.20 3.17
CA ARG A 298 5.10 -11.03 2.37
C ARG A 298 5.88 -11.96 1.43
N THR A 299 6.92 -11.46 0.80
CA THR A 299 7.81 -12.25 -0.06
C THR A 299 8.51 -13.37 0.74
N VAL A 300 9.05 -13.06 1.92
CA VAL A 300 9.65 -14.06 2.83
C VAL A 300 8.65 -15.16 3.17
N ARG A 301 7.41 -14.80 3.52
CA ARG A 301 6.37 -15.80 3.85
C ARG A 301 6.02 -16.68 2.65
N GLN A 302 5.84 -16.09 1.48
CA GLN A 302 5.35 -16.80 0.29
C GLN A 302 6.43 -17.60 -0.44
N GLU A 303 7.66 -17.10 -0.47
CA GLU A 303 8.71 -17.67 -1.33
C GLU A 303 9.83 -18.37 -0.56
N PHE A 304 9.98 -18.08 0.73
CA PHE A 304 10.95 -18.75 1.58
C PHE A 304 10.27 -19.68 2.60
N LEU A 305 9.46 -19.13 3.49
CA LEU A 305 8.88 -19.93 4.59
C LEU A 305 7.91 -21.01 4.12
N SER A 306 7.20 -20.82 2.99
CA SER A 306 6.32 -21.83 2.40
C SER A 306 7.04 -23.09 1.93
N PHE A 307 8.35 -23.00 1.69
CA PHE A 307 9.18 -24.13 1.24
C PHE A 307 10.19 -24.60 2.27
N TRP A 308 10.33 -23.88 3.39
CA TRP A 308 11.23 -24.27 4.46
C TRP A 308 10.65 -25.45 5.26
N GLN A 309 11.46 -26.50 5.45
CA GLN A 309 11.06 -27.76 6.10
C GLN A 309 11.91 -28.09 7.35
N GLY A 310 12.80 -27.19 7.77
CA GLY A 310 13.58 -27.36 8.98
C GLY A 310 12.74 -27.21 10.26
N ASP A 311 13.34 -27.43 11.41
CA ASP A 311 12.65 -27.30 12.69
C ASP A 311 13.49 -26.58 13.77
N THR A 312 14.71 -26.14 13.47
CA THR A 312 15.60 -25.42 14.39
C THR A 312 15.95 -24.01 13.89
N LEU A 313 16.41 -23.15 14.81
CA LEU A 313 16.90 -21.82 14.45
C LEU A 313 18.21 -21.88 13.64
N ASP A 314 19.03 -22.90 13.94
CA ASP A 314 20.31 -23.14 13.28
C ASP A 314 20.14 -23.58 11.82
N ASP A 315 19.00 -24.20 11.47
CA ASP A 315 18.63 -24.49 10.09
C ASP A 315 18.00 -23.28 9.40
N LEU A 316 17.17 -22.53 10.14
CA LEU A 316 16.34 -21.46 9.59
C LEU A 316 17.19 -20.28 9.10
N ASN A 317 18.14 -19.80 9.92
CA ASN A 317 18.92 -18.62 9.57
C ASN A 317 19.89 -18.85 8.39
N PRO A 318 20.67 -19.94 8.32
CA PRO A 318 21.51 -20.22 7.16
C PRO A 318 20.69 -20.40 5.87
N ALA A 319 19.52 -21.04 5.96
CA ALA A 319 18.61 -21.17 4.82
C ALA A 319 18.08 -19.82 4.33
N LEU A 320 17.67 -18.92 5.26
CA LEU A 320 17.24 -17.57 4.94
C LEU A 320 18.36 -16.77 4.27
N HIS A 321 19.58 -16.80 4.83
CA HIS A 321 20.71 -16.06 4.27
C HIS A 321 21.07 -16.56 2.88
N ARG A 322 21.07 -17.87 2.65
CA ARG A 322 21.29 -18.43 1.31
C ARG A 322 20.20 -17.99 0.34
N TRP A 323 18.93 -18.06 0.72
CA TRP A 323 17.82 -17.60 -0.12
C TRP A 323 17.93 -16.11 -0.45
N LEU A 324 18.31 -15.26 0.52
CA LEU A 324 18.54 -13.83 0.28
C LEU A 324 19.65 -13.58 -0.75
N GLU A 325 20.81 -14.21 -0.57
CA GLU A 325 21.99 -13.95 -1.41
C GLU A 325 21.87 -14.59 -2.81
N GLU A 326 21.31 -15.79 -2.91
CA GLU A 326 21.24 -16.53 -4.18
C GLU A 326 19.97 -16.23 -4.97
N THR A 327 18.86 -15.91 -4.31
CA THR A 327 17.55 -15.74 -4.95
C THR A 327 17.08 -14.29 -4.90
N TYR A 328 16.84 -13.75 -3.70
CA TYR A 328 16.18 -12.45 -3.56
C TYR A 328 17.03 -11.30 -4.11
N HIS A 329 18.33 -11.23 -3.78
CA HIS A 329 19.22 -10.16 -4.22
C HIS A 329 19.56 -10.22 -5.70
N ARG A 330 19.43 -11.38 -6.34
CA ARG A 330 19.84 -11.62 -7.75
C ARG A 330 18.68 -11.64 -8.74
N ARG A 331 17.44 -11.67 -8.29
CA ARG A 331 16.28 -11.62 -9.20
C ARG A 331 15.91 -10.19 -9.57
N LEU A 332 15.24 -10.01 -10.70
CA LEU A 332 14.65 -8.72 -11.08
C LEU A 332 13.54 -8.36 -10.09
N HIS A 333 13.67 -7.20 -9.47
CA HIS A 333 12.65 -6.69 -8.56
C HIS A 333 11.54 -6.00 -9.37
N SER A 334 10.29 -6.44 -9.21
CA SER A 334 9.13 -6.01 -10.03
C SER A 334 8.89 -4.50 -10.08
N VAL A 335 9.33 -3.76 -9.06
CA VAL A 335 9.10 -2.31 -8.95
C VAL A 335 10.26 -1.52 -9.54
N THR A 336 11.50 -1.97 -9.34
CA THR A 336 12.70 -1.24 -9.79
C THR A 336 13.16 -1.68 -11.17
N GLY A 337 12.72 -2.84 -11.64
CA GLY A 337 13.18 -3.44 -12.90
C GLY A 337 14.66 -3.85 -12.91
N GLN A 338 15.30 -3.82 -11.75
CA GLN A 338 16.73 -4.14 -11.56
C GLN A 338 16.89 -5.17 -10.44
N LYS A 339 18.03 -5.87 -10.43
CA LYS A 339 18.36 -6.76 -9.34
C LYS A 339 18.85 -5.94 -8.13
N PRO A 340 18.36 -6.22 -6.90
CA PRO A 340 18.74 -5.47 -5.72
C PRO A 340 20.26 -5.34 -5.53
N LEU A 341 21.01 -6.41 -5.75
CA LEU A 341 22.45 -6.41 -5.60
C LEU A 341 23.15 -5.50 -6.62
N GLU A 342 22.77 -5.59 -7.90
CA GLU A 342 23.34 -4.75 -8.95
C GLU A 342 23.01 -3.27 -8.72
N ARG A 343 21.78 -2.99 -8.32
CA ARG A 343 21.32 -1.64 -8.02
C ARG A 343 22.02 -1.04 -6.79
N PHE A 344 22.31 -1.84 -5.76
CA PHE A 344 23.11 -1.41 -4.62
C PHE A 344 24.55 -1.13 -5.02
N ALA A 345 25.12 -1.98 -5.88
CA ALA A 345 26.50 -1.86 -6.32
C ALA A 345 26.75 -0.73 -7.34
N SER A 346 25.70 -0.12 -7.91
CA SER A 346 25.85 0.97 -8.89
C SER A 346 26.43 2.27 -8.32
N HIS A 347 26.45 2.42 -6.97
CA HIS A 347 26.90 3.63 -6.28
C HIS A 347 27.70 3.28 -5.01
N LEU A 348 28.73 2.43 -5.16
CA LEU A 348 29.58 2.01 -4.03
C LEU A 348 30.38 3.17 -3.43
N GLU A 349 30.66 4.20 -4.21
CA GLU A 349 31.35 5.43 -3.80
C GLU A 349 30.57 6.24 -2.74
N CYS A 350 29.26 6.05 -2.67
CA CYS A 350 28.42 6.73 -1.69
C CYS A 350 28.36 6.04 -0.33
N LEU A 351 28.92 4.82 -0.23
CA LEU A 351 28.83 4.01 0.97
C LEU A 351 29.77 4.51 2.07
N ARG A 352 29.27 4.54 3.29
CA ARG A 352 30.05 4.83 4.50
C ARG A 352 30.43 3.49 5.15
N PRO A 353 31.71 3.10 5.21
CA PRO A 353 32.11 1.85 5.85
C PRO A 353 31.87 1.88 7.34
N ALA A 354 31.61 0.72 7.92
CA ALA A 354 31.56 0.59 9.37
C ALA A 354 32.95 0.85 9.99
N PRO A 355 33.03 1.56 11.11
CA PRO A 355 34.30 1.80 11.78
C PRO A 355 34.89 0.48 12.32
N PRO A 356 36.24 0.32 12.38
CA PRO A 356 36.89 -0.89 12.88
C PRO A 356 36.45 -1.26 14.32
N ASN A 357 36.18 -0.26 15.13
CA ASN A 357 35.74 -0.40 16.52
C ASN A 357 34.21 -0.33 16.67
N LEU A 358 33.43 -0.81 15.68
CA LEU A 358 31.96 -0.77 15.69
C LEU A 358 31.38 -1.36 16.98
N GLU A 359 31.97 -2.42 17.52
CA GLU A 359 31.51 -3.10 18.75
C GLU A 359 31.46 -2.15 19.96
N ASP A 360 32.37 -1.16 20.05
CA ASP A 360 32.38 -0.23 21.17
C ASP A 360 31.13 0.66 21.22
N PHE A 361 30.52 0.95 20.07
CA PHE A 361 29.30 1.75 19.98
C PHE A 361 28.08 0.99 20.51
N PHE A 362 28.12 -0.34 20.52
CA PHE A 362 27.03 -1.19 21.01
C PHE A 362 27.12 -1.50 22.50
N ARG A 363 28.23 -1.14 23.16
CA ARG A 363 28.39 -1.32 24.60
C ARG A 363 27.43 -0.43 25.37
N LYS A 364 26.83 -0.99 26.42
CA LYS A 364 26.01 -0.23 27.35
C LYS A 364 26.86 0.70 28.18
N ARG A 365 26.37 1.90 28.46
CA ARG A 365 27.07 2.91 29.25
C ARG A 365 26.40 3.06 30.61
N ALA A 366 27.17 2.87 31.69
CA ALA A 366 26.72 3.15 33.04
C ALA A 366 27.63 4.20 33.72
N LEU A 367 27.04 5.27 34.24
CA LEU A 367 27.77 6.27 35.02
C LEU A 367 27.84 5.77 36.47
N ARG A 368 29.08 5.67 37.04
CA ARG A 368 29.33 5.24 38.42
C ARG A 368 30.37 6.15 39.04
N ASN A 369 30.28 6.30 40.38
CA ASN A 369 31.33 6.97 41.16
C ASN A 369 32.34 5.90 41.59
N VAL A 370 33.63 6.21 41.49
CA VAL A 370 34.67 5.36 42.04
C VAL A 370 34.78 5.60 43.54
N ALA A 371 34.66 4.55 44.32
CA ALA A 371 34.73 4.61 45.80
C ALA A 371 36.16 4.90 46.28
N LYS A 372 36.29 5.23 47.57
CA LYS A 372 37.60 5.55 48.19
C LYS A 372 38.56 4.35 48.21
N ASP A 373 38.04 3.13 48.20
CA ASP A 373 38.73 1.86 48.16
C ASP A 373 39.10 1.48 46.73
N ARG A 374 39.03 2.37 45.77
CA ARG A 374 39.29 2.13 44.33
C ARG A 374 38.34 1.16 43.66
N THR A 375 37.17 0.94 44.22
CA THR A 375 36.22 0.04 43.60
C THR A 375 35.06 0.79 42.88
N VAL A 376 34.53 0.17 41.85
CA VAL A 376 33.32 0.61 41.16
C VAL A 376 32.39 -0.61 40.94
N ALA A 377 31.13 -0.46 41.36
CA ALA A 377 30.15 -1.52 41.23
C ALA A 377 29.42 -1.47 39.89
N LEU A 378 29.34 -2.60 39.20
CA LEU A 378 28.55 -2.78 37.98
C LEU A 378 27.88 -4.16 38.01
N GLN A 379 26.54 -4.20 37.90
CA GLN A 379 25.74 -5.45 37.86
C GLN A 379 26.06 -6.41 39.01
N GLY A 380 26.24 -5.90 40.23
CA GLY A 380 26.55 -6.71 41.42
C GLY A 380 28.00 -7.19 41.52
N ARG A 381 28.87 -6.79 40.57
CA ARG A 381 30.30 -7.08 40.64
C ARG A 381 31.07 -5.81 40.94
N LEU A 382 32.19 -5.96 41.64
CA LEU A 382 33.14 -4.89 41.96
C LEU A 382 34.32 -4.97 40.98
N TYR A 383 34.71 -3.84 40.44
CA TYR A 383 35.87 -3.71 39.54
C TYR A 383 36.82 -2.71 40.17
N GLU A 384 38.15 -2.99 40.08
CA GLU A 384 39.15 -2.07 40.50
C GLU A 384 39.35 -0.95 39.48
N ALA A 385 39.46 0.30 39.98
CA ALA A 385 39.69 1.47 39.16
C ALA A 385 41.08 2.08 39.44
N PRO A 386 41.71 2.77 38.48
CA PRO A 386 42.96 3.53 38.69
C PRO A 386 42.82 4.54 39.81
N LEU A 387 43.93 4.72 40.58
CA LEU A 387 44.00 5.70 41.71
C LEU A 387 43.58 7.11 41.31
N SER A 388 43.88 7.53 40.10
CA SER A 388 43.55 8.86 39.57
C SER A 388 42.04 9.11 39.40
N LEU A 389 41.23 8.07 39.51
CA LEU A 389 39.79 8.12 39.31
C LEU A 389 38.99 8.07 40.63
N ILE A 390 39.64 7.92 41.77
CA ILE A 390 38.97 7.91 43.10
C ILE A 390 38.12 9.17 43.27
N GLY A 391 36.88 8.99 43.69
CA GLY A 391 35.91 10.07 43.90
C GLY A 391 35.34 10.69 42.62
N LYS A 392 35.83 10.29 41.45
CA LYS A 392 35.33 10.78 40.16
C LYS A 392 34.17 9.96 39.67
N LYS A 393 33.28 10.61 38.96
CA LYS A 393 32.20 9.98 38.20
C LYS A 393 32.73 9.54 36.84
N ILE A 394 32.74 8.24 36.61
CA ILE A 394 33.24 7.63 35.36
C ILE A 394 32.13 6.96 34.59
N ALA A 395 32.35 6.82 33.28
CA ALA A 395 31.50 6.03 32.42
C ALA A 395 32.12 4.64 32.21
N LEU A 396 31.39 3.63 32.64
CA LEU A 396 31.71 2.23 32.37
C LEU A 396 31.03 1.80 31.05
N LEU A 397 31.81 1.22 30.16
CA LEU A 397 31.31 0.57 28.93
C LEU A 397 31.37 -0.95 29.14
N TYR A 398 30.22 -1.64 28.92
CA TYR A 398 30.12 -3.09 29.19
C TYR A 398 29.21 -3.82 28.23
#